data_f2a3e873f2b1e90b638cec4e4f9e006b
#
_entry.id   f2a3e873f2b1e90b638cec4e4f9e006b
#
_cell.length_a   1.000
_cell.length_b   1.000
_cell.length_c   1.000
_cell.angle_alpha   90.00
_cell.angle_beta   90.00
_cell.angle_gamma   90.00
#
_symmetry.space_group_name_H-M   'P 1'
#
loop_
_entity.id
_entity.type
_entity.pdbx_description
1 polymer ?
#
loop_
_entity_poly.entity_id
_entity_poly.type
_entity_poly.pdbx_seq_one_letter_code
_entity_poly.pdbx_strand_id
1 'polypeptide(L)'
;MALENGIKQKIEGDTLDECKERLYQMYGKDYSIENRETRFKRCGFLWLNQKEVQVVYYTVNHRKAYDSDNFYDRETEELQLQKNKEAILQKQNNILLASHMNQVSTKLDEMTKQIEELSKKNLNAGNDQHETIRRIEELLEQNEFTVSYIRMIEEKIRNQFSLEDLEDFKLVERYVVDWIGESIQIAKPRTFRPPHVYIIVGPTGVGKTTTIAKLASNTILDAKNKGLPKPEICILTIDTMRVGAQEQLSKFGDILGKSVLKAESVEDVRQIYEEYKEHVDYIFIDTSGYSPNDSTHISEMKNMLDVNMNPDVYLSVTATTKASDLQNIFRNYEPFAYESVIITKCDETKQYGNIISVLWDKHKSVSYICDGQRVPRNIRPANVIEFLKNLSGFDVDRIHIEDKFGEK
;
A
#
# COMPACT_ATOMS: atom_id res chain seq x y z
N MET A 1 26.80 -42.91 12.81
CA MET A 1 28.25 -42.57 12.78
C MET A 1 28.34 -41.13 12.35
N ALA A 2 28.97 -40.28 13.14
CA ALA A 2 28.93 -38.85 13.05
C ALA A 2 29.63 -38.34 11.78
N LEU A 3 28.99 -37.42 11.08
CA LEU A 3 29.57 -36.65 9.98
C LEU A 3 30.55 -35.64 10.59
N GLU A 4 31.84 -35.78 10.26
CA GLU A 4 32.90 -34.85 10.60
C GLU A 4 32.61 -33.49 9.91
N ASN A 5 32.30 -32.50 10.70
CA ASN A 5 32.27 -31.09 10.30
C ASN A 5 33.69 -30.69 9.87
N GLY A 6 33.83 -30.08 8.71
CA GLY A 6 35.11 -29.64 8.11
C GLY A 6 35.96 -28.90 9.13
N ILE A 7 37.20 -29.36 9.27
CA ILE A 7 38.20 -28.78 10.20
C ILE A 7 38.55 -27.38 9.70
N LYS A 8 38.26 -26.37 10.54
CA LYS A 8 38.65 -24.99 10.25
C LYS A 8 40.18 -24.90 10.20
N GLN A 9 40.70 -24.50 9.04
CA GLN A 9 42.11 -24.28 8.82
C GLN A 9 42.41 -22.80 8.73
N LYS A 10 43.66 -22.38 8.93
CA LYS A 10 44.08 -20.98 8.80
C LYS A 10 45.29 -20.88 7.89
N ILE A 11 45.35 -19.78 7.15
CA ILE A 11 46.51 -19.37 6.36
C ILE A 11 46.91 -17.95 6.70
N GLU A 12 48.21 -17.65 6.72
CA GLU A 12 48.74 -16.32 7.02
C GLU A 12 49.48 -15.79 5.79
N GLY A 13 49.32 -14.51 5.49
CA GLY A 13 49.99 -13.80 4.40
C GLY A 13 50.14 -12.33 4.68
N ASP A 14 50.93 -11.63 3.90
CA ASP A 14 51.14 -10.20 4.04
C ASP A 14 49.92 -9.39 3.60
N THR A 15 49.17 -9.91 2.64
CA THR A 15 47.92 -9.32 2.14
C THR A 15 46.83 -10.36 2.03
N LEU A 16 45.58 -9.91 2.01
CA LEU A 16 44.42 -10.80 1.80
C LEU A 16 44.47 -11.49 0.44
N ASP A 17 44.93 -10.80 -0.59
CA ASP A 17 44.99 -11.33 -1.95
C ASP A 17 46.09 -12.41 -2.09
N GLU A 18 47.19 -12.25 -1.38
CA GLU A 18 48.21 -13.31 -1.28
C GLU A 18 47.64 -14.58 -0.61
N CYS A 19 46.87 -14.43 0.46
CA CYS A 19 46.21 -15.56 1.11
C CYS A 19 45.22 -16.27 0.16
N LYS A 20 44.44 -15.51 -0.59
CA LYS A 20 43.48 -16.05 -1.58
C LYS A 20 44.20 -16.76 -2.73
N GLU A 21 45.27 -16.19 -3.23
CA GLU A 21 46.05 -16.76 -4.32
C GLU A 21 46.68 -18.09 -3.93
N ARG A 22 47.26 -18.19 -2.72
CA ARG A 22 47.77 -19.45 -2.15
C ARG A 22 46.67 -20.49 -1.94
N LEU A 23 45.47 -20.07 -1.44
CA LEU A 23 44.34 -20.98 -1.30
C LEU A 23 43.84 -21.49 -2.65
N TYR A 24 43.81 -20.61 -3.65
CA TYR A 24 43.44 -21.01 -5.01
C TYR A 24 44.44 -21.96 -5.65
N GLN A 25 45.74 -21.78 -5.42
CA GLN A 25 46.78 -22.71 -5.90
C GLN A 25 46.68 -24.09 -5.21
N MET A 26 46.29 -24.13 -3.92
CA MET A 26 46.19 -25.39 -3.18
C MET A 26 44.89 -26.15 -3.43
N TYR A 27 43.77 -25.44 -3.57
CA TYR A 27 42.44 -26.05 -3.57
C TYR A 27 41.55 -25.66 -4.75
N GLY A 28 42.06 -24.85 -5.70
CA GLY A 28 41.30 -24.35 -6.84
C GLY A 28 40.10 -23.49 -6.36
N LYS A 29 38.90 -23.89 -6.75
CA LYS A 29 37.63 -23.23 -6.30
C LYS A 29 36.97 -23.95 -5.14
N ASP A 30 37.55 -25.00 -4.60
CA ASP A 30 36.92 -25.90 -3.62
C ASP A 30 37.22 -25.49 -2.16
N TYR A 31 37.27 -24.20 -1.86
CA TYR A 31 37.40 -23.68 -0.51
C TYR A 31 36.41 -22.55 -0.25
N SER A 32 36.08 -22.34 1.03
CA SER A 32 35.26 -21.24 1.49
C SER A 32 35.95 -20.49 2.63
N ILE A 33 36.01 -19.16 2.53
CA ILE A 33 36.59 -18.30 3.56
C ILE A 33 35.48 -17.99 4.56
N GLU A 34 35.72 -18.33 5.83
CA GLU A 34 34.74 -18.12 6.91
C GLU A 34 34.99 -16.87 7.74
N ASN A 35 36.25 -16.54 8.00
CA ASN A 35 36.60 -15.35 8.77
C ASN A 35 37.97 -14.82 8.39
N ARG A 36 38.24 -13.57 8.71
CA ARG A 36 39.53 -12.90 8.53
C ARG A 36 39.88 -12.06 9.74
N GLU A 37 41.17 -12.05 10.10
CA GLU A 37 41.70 -11.22 11.20
C GLU A 37 43.01 -10.60 10.77
N THR A 38 43.24 -9.36 11.20
CA THR A 38 44.55 -8.70 11.06
C THR A 38 45.31 -8.87 12.36
N ARG A 39 46.54 -9.40 12.28
CA ARG A 39 47.42 -9.57 13.44
C ARG A 39 48.74 -8.88 13.22
N PHE A 40 49.38 -8.45 14.29
CA PHE A 40 50.72 -7.89 14.24
C PHE A 40 51.75 -8.93 14.69
N LYS A 41 52.69 -9.24 13.80
CA LYS A 41 53.76 -10.19 14.07
C LYS A 41 55.06 -9.42 14.29
N ARG A 42 55.78 -9.70 15.38
CA ARG A 42 57.07 -9.10 15.63
C ARG A 42 58.13 -9.72 14.71
N CYS A 43 58.90 -8.92 14.00
CA CYS A 43 59.94 -9.34 13.07
C CYS A 43 61.17 -8.46 13.18
N GLY A 44 62.31 -8.92 12.63
CA GLY A 44 63.58 -8.24 12.62
C GLY A 44 64.52 -8.67 13.73
N PHE A 45 65.79 -8.20 13.62
CA PHE A 45 66.83 -8.44 14.63
C PHE A 45 66.44 -7.80 15.94
N LEU A 46 66.36 -8.54 17.02
CA LEU A 46 65.89 -8.13 18.35
C LEU A 46 64.35 -7.88 18.50
N TRP A 47 63.49 -8.34 17.57
CA TRP A 47 61.99 -8.26 17.68
C TRP A 47 61.44 -6.85 17.84
N LEU A 48 62.17 -5.82 17.34
CA LEU A 48 61.80 -4.42 17.50
C LEU A 48 60.80 -3.88 16.50
N ASN A 49 60.61 -4.57 15.39
CA ASN A 49 59.67 -4.17 14.35
C ASN A 49 58.38 -5.02 14.40
N GLN A 50 57.25 -4.40 14.19
CA GLN A 50 55.95 -5.09 14.02
C GLN A 50 55.54 -5.05 12.54
N LYS A 51 55.18 -6.18 12.00
CA LYS A 51 54.61 -6.32 10.65
C LYS A 51 53.18 -6.76 10.75
N GLU A 52 52.31 -6.10 10.00
CA GLU A 52 50.89 -6.47 9.87
C GLU A 52 50.80 -7.69 8.96
N VAL A 53 50.03 -8.71 9.40
CA VAL A 53 49.78 -9.94 8.64
C VAL A 53 48.29 -10.25 8.66
N GLN A 54 47.77 -10.72 7.54
CA GLN A 54 46.40 -11.16 7.41
C GLN A 54 46.29 -12.65 7.71
N VAL A 55 45.35 -13.01 8.59
CA VAL A 55 45.01 -14.40 8.93
C VAL A 55 43.63 -14.72 8.39
N VAL A 56 43.58 -15.68 7.49
CA VAL A 56 42.30 -16.11 6.87
C VAL A 56 41.96 -17.50 7.37
N TYR A 57 40.76 -17.66 7.92
CA TYR A 57 40.20 -18.95 8.31
C TYR A 57 39.33 -19.49 7.19
N TYR A 58 39.55 -20.75 6.80
CA TYR A 58 38.88 -21.34 5.65
C TYR A 58 38.51 -22.81 5.92
N THR A 59 37.56 -23.29 5.14
CA THR A 59 37.15 -24.72 5.09
C THR A 59 37.33 -25.22 3.63
N VAL A 60 37.69 -26.50 3.49
CA VAL A 60 37.85 -27.13 2.17
C VAL A 60 36.64 -28.02 1.91
N ASN A 61 36.01 -27.83 0.77
CA ASN A 61 34.85 -28.61 0.34
C ASN A 61 35.38 -29.88 -0.40
N HIS A 62 35.30 -31.03 0.25
CA HIS A 62 35.60 -32.28 -0.42
C HIS A 62 34.47 -32.65 -1.38
N ARG A 63 34.73 -32.62 -2.69
CA ARG A 63 33.84 -33.23 -3.68
C ARG A 63 33.84 -34.74 -3.46
N LYS A 64 32.68 -35.34 -3.23
CA LYS A 64 32.49 -36.78 -3.32
C LYS A 64 32.82 -37.23 -4.77
N ALA A 65 33.61 -38.27 -4.89
CA ALA A 65 33.91 -38.91 -6.17
C ALA A 65 32.58 -39.29 -6.89
N TYR A 66 32.50 -38.98 -8.17
CA TYR A 66 31.39 -39.33 -9.04
C TYR A 66 31.26 -40.83 -9.14
N ASP A 67 30.17 -41.38 -8.63
CA ASP A 67 29.65 -42.67 -9.06
C ASP A 67 28.71 -42.43 -10.26
N SER A 68 29.00 -43.17 -11.32
CA SER A 68 28.29 -43.16 -12.58
C SER A 68 26.95 -43.88 -12.43
N ASP A 69 25.89 -43.15 -12.12
CA ASP A 69 24.51 -43.53 -12.40
C ASP A 69 23.59 -42.35 -12.06
N ASN A 70 23.37 -41.45 -13.01
CA ASN A 70 22.17 -40.59 -12.97
C ASN A 70 21.93 -39.92 -14.32
N PHE A 71 21.24 -40.66 -15.19
CA PHE A 71 20.67 -40.12 -16.44
C PHE A 71 19.40 -39.25 -16.16
N TYR A 72 18.92 -39.25 -14.89
CA TYR A 72 17.71 -38.51 -14.48
C TYR A 72 17.98 -37.09 -13.98
N ASP A 73 19.23 -36.72 -13.65
CA ASP A 73 19.52 -35.40 -13.07
C ASP A 73 19.72 -34.29 -14.12
N ARG A 74 20.04 -34.62 -15.37
CA ARG A 74 20.21 -33.61 -16.41
C ARG A 74 18.92 -32.95 -16.87
N GLU A 75 17.84 -33.70 -16.98
CA GLU A 75 16.51 -33.14 -17.35
C GLU A 75 15.96 -32.21 -16.25
N THR A 76 16.21 -32.54 -14.98
CA THR A 76 15.79 -31.68 -13.84
C THR A 76 16.61 -30.41 -13.73
N GLU A 77 17.93 -30.45 -13.97
CA GLU A 77 18.78 -29.24 -14.00
C GLU A 77 18.45 -28.33 -15.20
N GLU A 78 18.22 -28.89 -16.38
CA GLU A 78 17.80 -28.13 -17.56
C GLU A 78 16.41 -27.49 -17.37
N LEU A 79 15.46 -28.19 -16.75
CA LEU A 79 14.14 -27.68 -16.43
C LEU A 79 14.20 -26.54 -15.37
N GLN A 80 15.05 -26.67 -14.36
CA GLN A 80 15.31 -25.61 -13.38
C GLN A 80 16.01 -24.41 -14.02
N LEU A 81 16.96 -24.64 -14.92
CA LEU A 81 17.64 -23.56 -15.65
C LEU A 81 16.69 -22.82 -16.59
N GLN A 82 15.75 -23.52 -17.24
CA GLN A 82 14.72 -22.92 -18.06
C GLN A 82 13.74 -22.11 -17.22
N LYS A 83 13.24 -22.63 -16.10
CA LYS A 83 12.36 -21.88 -15.16
C LYS A 83 13.03 -20.64 -14.61
N ASN A 84 14.32 -20.72 -14.26
CA ASN A 84 15.08 -19.57 -13.80
C ASN A 84 15.29 -18.51 -14.91
N LYS A 85 15.53 -18.94 -16.16
CA LYS A 85 15.61 -18.02 -17.31
C LYS A 85 14.26 -17.33 -17.58
N GLU A 86 13.17 -18.07 -17.54
CA GLU A 86 11.82 -17.51 -17.72
C GLU A 86 11.47 -16.53 -16.59
N ALA A 87 11.79 -16.84 -15.35
CA ALA A 87 11.58 -15.95 -14.21
C ALA A 87 12.41 -14.66 -14.31
N ILE A 88 13.66 -14.74 -14.81
CA ILE A 88 14.51 -13.57 -15.06
C ILE A 88 13.95 -12.72 -16.21
N LEU A 89 13.48 -13.34 -17.30
CA LEU A 89 12.85 -12.65 -18.42
C LEU A 89 11.54 -11.97 -18.03
N GLN A 90 10.70 -12.63 -17.22
CA GLN A 90 9.49 -12.03 -16.68
C GLN A 90 9.81 -10.85 -15.74
N LYS A 91 10.84 -10.98 -14.89
CA LYS A 91 11.29 -9.88 -14.04
C LYS A 91 11.79 -8.68 -14.85
N GLN A 92 12.56 -8.91 -15.92
CA GLN A 92 13.04 -7.85 -16.83
C GLN A 92 11.88 -7.19 -17.59
N ASN A 93 10.93 -7.96 -18.08
CA ASN A 93 9.74 -7.42 -18.78
C ASN A 93 8.85 -6.61 -17.83
N ASN A 94 8.66 -7.04 -16.59
CA ASN A 94 7.90 -6.30 -15.60
C ASN A 94 8.58 -4.97 -15.20
N ILE A 95 9.91 -4.95 -15.08
CA ILE A 95 10.69 -3.73 -14.82
C ILE A 95 10.58 -2.77 -16.01
N LEU A 96 10.66 -3.29 -17.24
CA LEU A 96 10.56 -2.48 -18.46
C LEU A 96 9.13 -1.88 -18.61
N LEU A 97 8.10 -2.67 -18.38
CA LEU A 97 6.70 -2.24 -18.36
C LEU A 97 6.46 -1.18 -17.28
N ALA A 98 6.97 -1.39 -16.05
CA ALA A 98 6.87 -0.43 -14.96
C ALA A 98 7.60 0.90 -15.31
N SER A 99 8.76 0.83 -15.96
CA SER A 99 9.51 2.03 -16.38
C SER A 99 8.77 2.81 -17.48
N HIS A 100 8.17 2.11 -18.45
CA HIS A 100 7.36 2.73 -19.51
C HIS A 100 6.06 3.33 -18.94
N MET A 101 5.38 2.65 -18.04
CA MET A 101 4.20 3.19 -17.36
C MET A 101 4.54 4.45 -16.54
N ASN A 102 5.68 4.46 -15.85
CA ASN A 102 6.15 5.65 -15.12
C ASN A 102 6.48 6.82 -16.05
N GLN A 103 7.10 6.56 -17.21
CA GLN A 103 7.37 7.62 -18.21
C GLN A 103 6.10 8.21 -18.82
N VAL A 104 5.13 7.37 -19.15
CA VAL A 104 3.81 7.83 -19.65
C VAL A 104 3.07 8.61 -18.57
N SER A 105 3.15 8.13 -17.32
CA SER A 105 2.56 8.80 -16.16
C SER A 105 3.16 10.17 -15.92
N THR A 106 4.51 10.29 -15.95
CA THR A 106 5.18 11.60 -15.76
C THR A 106 4.82 12.59 -16.84
N LYS A 107 4.72 12.12 -18.10
CA LYS A 107 4.26 12.96 -19.21
C LYS A 107 2.81 13.42 -19.08
N LEU A 108 1.93 12.54 -18.60
CA LEU A 108 0.54 12.90 -18.32
C LEU A 108 0.46 13.95 -17.20
N ASP A 109 1.28 13.80 -16.14
CA ASP A 109 1.32 14.77 -15.04
C ASP A 109 1.87 16.14 -15.49
N GLU A 110 2.87 16.14 -16.37
CA GLU A 110 3.40 17.37 -16.99
C GLU A 110 2.36 18.03 -17.90
N MET A 111 1.63 17.25 -18.70
CA MET A 111 0.54 17.78 -19.54
C MET A 111 -0.61 18.31 -18.68
N THR A 112 -0.97 17.63 -17.60
CA THR A 112 -2.01 18.08 -16.67
C THR A 112 -1.60 19.40 -16.00
N LYS A 113 -0.34 19.54 -15.57
CA LYS A 113 0.19 20.81 -15.02
C LYS A 113 0.20 21.92 -16.07
N GLN A 114 0.58 21.63 -17.31
CA GLN A 114 0.54 22.61 -18.39
C GLN A 114 -0.90 23.05 -18.72
N ILE A 115 -1.85 22.12 -18.68
CA ILE A 115 -3.29 22.42 -18.83
C ILE A 115 -3.77 23.27 -17.65
N GLU A 116 -3.36 22.98 -16.42
CA GLU A 116 -3.68 23.78 -15.23
C GLU A 116 -3.06 25.19 -15.31
N GLU A 117 -1.82 25.32 -15.77
CA GLU A 117 -1.16 26.62 -15.94
C GLU A 117 -1.77 27.46 -17.08
N LEU A 118 -2.09 26.84 -18.22
CA LEU A 118 -2.81 27.48 -19.32
C LEU A 118 -4.22 27.88 -18.88
N SER A 119 -4.84 27.11 -18.04
CA SER A 119 -6.13 27.39 -17.44
C SER A 119 -6.12 28.60 -16.52
N LYS A 120 -5.14 28.67 -15.62
CA LYS A 120 -4.96 29.84 -14.74
C LYS A 120 -4.69 31.14 -15.55
N LYS A 121 -4.02 31.01 -16.69
CA LYS A 121 -3.84 32.18 -17.62
C LYS A 121 -5.14 32.56 -18.31
N ASN A 122 -6.00 31.63 -18.68
CA ASN A 122 -7.30 31.91 -19.29
C ASN A 122 -8.34 32.44 -18.30
N LEU A 123 -8.26 32.07 -17.03
CA LEU A 123 -9.12 32.60 -15.94
C LEU A 123 -8.88 34.11 -15.73
N ASN A 124 -7.66 34.59 -16.02
CA ASN A 124 -7.34 36.04 -15.95
C ASN A 124 -7.75 36.84 -17.22
N ALA A 125 -8.30 36.20 -18.25
CA ALA A 125 -8.65 36.82 -19.52
C ALA A 125 -10.16 37.08 -19.71
N GLY A 126 -11.02 36.75 -18.72
CA GLY A 126 -12.47 36.91 -18.86
C GLY A 126 -13.10 37.74 -17.74
N ASN A 127 -13.17 39.03 -17.94
CA ASN A 127 -13.86 39.98 -17.04
C ASN A 127 -15.41 39.92 -17.19
N ASP A 128 -15.96 38.81 -17.75
CA ASP A 128 -17.39 38.61 -18.02
C ASP A 128 -18.00 37.39 -17.30
N GLN A 129 -17.35 36.88 -16.22
CA GLN A 129 -17.91 35.78 -15.47
C GLN A 129 -19.01 36.30 -14.53
N HIS A 130 -20.21 35.67 -14.57
CA HIS A 130 -21.31 36.02 -13.68
C HIS A 130 -20.89 35.93 -12.20
N GLU A 131 -21.30 36.90 -11.38
CA GLU A 131 -20.93 37.00 -9.94
C GLU A 131 -21.19 35.72 -9.18
N THR A 132 -22.34 35.07 -9.44
CA THR A 132 -22.74 33.80 -8.82
C THR A 132 -21.76 32.68 -9.14
N ILE A 133 -21.29 32.57 -10.40
CA ILE A 133 -20.32 31.55 -10.80
C ILE A 133 -18.99 31.77 -10.07
N ARG A 134 -18.51 33.02 -10.03
CA ARG A 134 -17.26 33.38 -9.33
C ARG A 134 -17.36 33.06 -7.84
N ARG A 135 -18.48 33.35 -7.20
CA ARG A 135 -18.69 33.05 -5.79
C ARG A 135 -18.73 31.54 -5.49
N ILE A 136 -19.32 30.74 -6.38
CA ILE A 136 -19.26 29.26 -6.28
C ILE A 136 -17.85 28.75 -6.44
N GLU A 137 -17.08 29.29 -7.40
CA GLU A 137 -15.65 28.95 -7.59
C GLU A 137 -14.87 29.22 -6.30
N GLU A 138 -14.99 30.41 -5.71
CA GLU A 138 -14.32 30.76 -4.45
C GLU A 138 -14.70 29.81 -3.30
N LEU A 139 -15.97 29.38 -3.19
CA LEU A 139 -16.42 28.42 -2.19
C LEU A 139 -15.82 27.02 -2.42
N LEU A 140 -15.73 26.57 -3.67
CA LEU A 140 -15.12 25.30 -4.03
C LEU A 140 -13.61 25.31 -3.76
N GLU A 141 -12.91 26.40 -4.10
CA GLU A 141 -11.49 26.59 -3.78
C GLU A 141 -11.25 26.58 -2.26
N GLN A 142 -12.09 27.27 -1.47
CA GLN A 142 -12.03 27.27 -0.01
C GLN A 142 -12.15 25.85 0.58
N ASN A 143 -12.90 24.98 -0.07
CA ASN A 143 -13.07 23.57 0.31
C ASN A 143 -12.02 22.65 -0.31
N GLU A 144 -10.97 23.17 -0.97
CA GLU A 144 -9.86 22.44 -1.56
C GLU A 144 -10.27 21.51 -2.73
N PHE A 145 -11.33 21.82 -3.47
CA PHE A 145 -11.66 21.11 -4.70
C PHE A 145 -10.59 21.35 -5.76
N THR A 146 -10.34 20.34 -6.60
CA THR A 146 -9.37 20.48 -7.70
C THR A 146 -9.92 21.39 -8.81
N VAL A 147 -9.00 22.03 -9.54
CA VAL A 147 -9.37 22.90 -10.67
C VAL A 147 -10.21 22.16 -11.73
N SER A 148 -9.91 20.89 -11.99
CA SER A 148 -10.70 20.06 -12.92
C SER A 148 -12.13 19.84 -12.44
N TYR A 149 -12.32 19.63 -11.15
CA TYR A 149 -13.64 19.49 -10.55
C TYR A 149 -14.43 20.81 -10.56
N ILE A 150 -13.79 21.92 -10.20
CA ILE A 150 -14.38 23.27 -10.24
C ILE A 150 -14.90 23.59 -11.64
N ARG A 151 -14.10 23.35 -12.67
CA ARG A 151 -14.52 23.54 -14.06
C ARG A 151 -15.73 22.69 -14.45
N MET A 152 -15.74 21.44 -14.04
CA MET A 152 -16.89 20.58 -14.28
C MET A 152 -18.18 21.18 -13.67
N ILE A 153 -18.09 21.73 -12.46
CA ILE A 153 -19.23 22.41 -11.82
C ILE A 153 -19.59 23.68 -12.56
N GLU A 154 -18.63 24.53 -12.96
CA GLU A 154 -18.89 25.73 -13.74
C GLU A 154 -19.58 25.42 -15.08
N GLU A 155 -19.11 24.41 -15.81
CA GLU A 155 -19.74 23.96 -17.05
C GLU A 155 -21.17 23.48 -16.82
N LYS A 156 -21.42 22.76 -15.73
CA LYS A 156 -22.79 22.37 -15.35
C LYS A 156 -23.67 23.58 -15.07
N ILE A 157 -23.16 24.58 -14.33
CA ILE A 157 -23.90 25.82 -14.06
C ILE A 157 -24.25 26.52 -15.36
N ARG A 158 -23.30 26.74 -16.26
CA ARG A 158 -23.51 27.41 -17.54
C ARG A 158 -24.50 26.70 -18.46
N ASN A 159 -24.53 25.36 -18.38
CA ASN A 159 -25.41 24.55 -19.23
C ASN A 159 -26.84 24.42 -18.67
N GLN A 160 -27.02 24.57 -17.36
CA GLN A 160 -28.29 24.26 -16.70
C GLN A 160 -29.09 25.52 -16.28
N PHE A 161 -28.42 26.64 -16.06
CA PHE A 161 -29.05 27.86 -15.58
C PHE A 161 -29.08 28.94 -16.66
N SER A 162 -30.22 29.64 -16.77
CA SER A 162 -30.33 30.87 -17.54
C SER A 162 -29.63 32.03 -16.80
N LEU A 163 -29.42 33.18 -17.49
CA LEU A 163 -28.89 34.37 -16.83
C LEU A 163 -29.82 34.87 -15.70
N GLU A 164 -31.13 34.71 -15.84
CA GLU A 164 -32.11 35.06 -14.83
C GLU A 164 -32.00 34.15 -13.60
N ASP A 165 -31.83 32.83 -13.78
CA ASP A 165 -31.64 31.89 -12.68
C ASP A 165 -30.31 32.16 -11.92
N LEU A 166 -29.27 32.65 -12.59
CA LEU A 166 -28.00 33.00 -11.97
C LEU A 166 -28.10 34.18 -10.98
N GLU A 167 -29.12 35.02 -11.07
CA GLU A 167 -29.35 36.06 -10.07
C GLU A 167 -29.80 35.50 -8.70
N ASP A 168 -30.38 34.29 -8.67
CA ASP A 168 -30.69 33.58 -7.43
C ASP A 168 -29.51 32.68 -6.98
N PHE A 169 -28.56 33.28 -6.28
CA PHE A 169 -27.40 32.56 -5.75
C PHE A 169 -27.81 31.33 -4.90
N LYS A 170 -28.87 31.41 -4.11
CA LYS A 170 -29.28 30.30 -3.25
C LYS A 170 -29.83 29.11 -4.04
N LEU A 171 -30.49 29.36 -5.14
CA LEU A 171 -30.94 28.33 -6.04
C LEU A 171 -29.72 27.58 -6.62
N VAL A 172 -28.77 28.33 -7.18
CA VAL A 172 -27.54 27.74 -7.79
C VAL A 172 -26.73 26.99 -6.74
N GLU A 173 -26.51 27.59 -5.57
CA GLU A 173 -25.77 26.97 -4.44
C GLU A 173 -26.36 25.62 -4.04
N ARG A 174 -27.68 25.52 -3.90
CA ARG A 174 -28.35 24.26 -3.56
C ARG A 174 -28.11 23.18 -4.62
N TYR A 175 -28.18 23.51 -5.91
CA TYR A 175 -27.89 22.56 -6.98
C TYR A 175 -26.42 22.14 -6.99
N VAL A 176 -25.49 23.05 -6.68
CA VAL A 176 -24.06 22.72 -6.58
C VAL A 176 -23.82 21.74 -5.42
N VAL A 177 -24.43 21.96 -4.26
CA VAL A 177 -24.36 21.01 -3.13
C VAL A 177 -24.92 19.65 -3.54
N ASP A 178 -26.03 19.62 -4.26
CA ASP A 178 -26.59 18.38 -4.81
C ASP A 178 -25.63 17.65 -5.73
N TRP A 179 -24.99 18.35 -6.65
CA TRP A 179 -24.02 17.76 -7.58
C TRP A 179 -22.75 17.26 -6.88
N ILE A 180 -22.31 17.96 -5.85
CA ILE A 180 -21.22 17.46 -4.99
C ILE A 180 -21.63 16.12 -4.36
N GLY A 181 -22.83 16.04 -3.80
CA GLY A 181 -23.35 14.81 -3.21
C GLY A 181 -23.47 13.67 -4.23
N GLU A 182 -23.99 13.95 -5.42
CA GLU A 182 -24.12 12.99 -6.53
C GLU A 182 -22.76 12.48 -7.05
N SER A 183 -21.69 13.25 -6.88
CA SER A 183 -20.35 12.84 -7.28
C SER A 183 -19.68 11.89 -6.29
N ILE A 184 -20.21 11.77 -5.08
CA ILE A 184 -19.67 10.89 -4.03
C ILE A 184 -20.34 9.50 -4.14
N GLN A 185 -19.57 8.50 -4.49
CA GLN A 185 -20.05 7.13 -4.54
C GLN A 185 -19.75 6.40 -3.22
N ILE A 186 -20.79 5.86 -2.60
CA ILE A 186 -20.64 5.00 -1.41
C ILE A 186 -20.59 3.55 -1.84
N ALA A 187 -19.62 2.80 -1.29
CA ALA A 187 -19.48 1.39 -1.57
C ALA A 187 -20.69 0.60 -1.07
N LYS A 188 -21.23 -0.26 -1.92
CA LYS A 188 -22.36 -1.12 -1.54
C LYS A 188 -21.83 -2.32 -0.74
N PRO A 189 -22.55 -2.75 0.32
CA PRO A 189 -22.20 -3.98 1.02
C PRO A 189 -22.19 -5.17 0.05
N ARG A 190 -21.15 -5.99 0.12
CA ARG A 190 -21.11 -7.23 -0.65
C ARG A 190 -21.94 -8.31 0.01
N THR A 191 -22.42 -9.24 -0.82
CA THR A 191 -23.06 -10.45 -0.34
C THR A 191 -21.97 -11.32 0.31
N PHE A 192 -22.12 -11.56 1.59
CA PHE A 192 -21.16 -12.30 2.39
C PHE A 192 -21.24 -13.82 2.12
N ARG A 193 -20.08 -14.41 1.87
CA ARG A 193 -19.85 -15.88 1.92
C ARG A 193 -18.62 -16.12 2.77
N PRO A 194 -18.71 -16.89 3.86
CA PRO A 194 -17.55 -17.18 4.69
C PRO A 194 -16.44 -17.92 3.94
N PRO A 195 -15.18 -17.64 4.21
CA PRO A 195 -14.73 -16.52 5.02
C PRO A 195 -14.75 -15.21 4.23
N HIS A 196 -15.16 -14.11 4.86
CA HIS A 196 -15.02 -12.79 4.27
C HIS A 196 -13.60 -12.27 4.52
N VAL A 197 -12.82 -12.09 3.45
CA VAL A 197 -11.42 -11.70 3.54
C VAL A 197 -11.29 -10.20 3.31
N TYR A 198 -10.81 -9.46 4.31
CA TYR A 198 -10.50 -8.04 4.25
C TYR A 198 -9.01 -7.81 4.10
N ILE A 199 -8.60 -7.09 3.06
CA ILE A 199 -7.22 -6.65 2.88
C ILE A 199 -7.19 -5.12 2.84
N ILE A 200 -6.34 -4.49 3.66
CA ILE A 200 -6.13 -3.04 3.61
C ILE A 200 -4.75 -2.76 3.08
N VAL A 201 -4.68 -2.07 1.93
CA VAL A 201 -3.45 -1.59 1.31
C VAL A 201 -3.34 -0.07 1.39
N GLY A 202 -2.16 0.48 1.18
CA GLY A 202 -1.95 1.93 1.17
C GLY A 202 -0.59 2.36 1.72
N PRO A 203 -0.25 3.63 1.63
CA PRO A 203 1.05 4.17 2.05
C PRO A 203 1.38 3.95 3.53
N THR A 204 2.62 4.24 3.89
CA THR A 204 3.05 4.23 5.30
C THR A 204 2.30 5.32 6.08
N GLY A 205 1.87 4.99 7.31
CA GLY A 205 1.29 5.97 8.23
C GLY A 205 -0.16 6.35 8.00
N VAL A 206 -0.85 5.74 7.01
CA VAL A 206 -2.28 6.01 6.74
C VAL A 206 -3.24 5.29 7.69
N GLY A 207 -2.75 4.53 8.66
CA GLY A 207 -3.59 3.91 9.70
C GLY A 207 -4.14 2.53 9.35
N LYS A 208 -3.55 1.75 8.43
CA LYS A 208 -3.99 0.41 8.03
C LYS A 208 -4.19 -0.54 9.21
N THR A 209 -3.14 -0.75 9.99
CA THR A 209 -3.15 -1.62 11.18
C THR A 209 -4.24 -1.23 12.19
N THR A 210 -4.38 0.06 12.46
CA THR A 210 -5.44 0.58 13.35
C THR A 210 -6.84 0.36 12.76
N THR A 211 -6.99 0.48 11.44
CA THR A 211 -8.25 0.26 10.74
C THR A 211 -8.64 -1.22 10.76
N ILE A 212 -7.69 -2.13 10.55
CA ILE A 212 -7.91 -3.58 10.72
C ILE A 212 -8.43 -3.89 12.13
N ALA A 213 -7.77 -3.34 13.15
CA ALA A 213 -8.20 -3.54 14.53
C ALA A 213 -9.63 -3.02 14.80
N LYS A 214 -9.99 -1.87 14.21
CA LYS A 214 -11.35 -1.31 14.32
C LYS A 214 -12.39 -2.17 13.61
N LEU A 215 -12.10 -2.60 12.37
CA LEU A 215 -13.02 -3.44 11.61
C LEU A 215 -13.25 -4.78 12.31
N ALA A 216 -12.18 -5.47 12.72
CA ALA A 216 -12.28 -6.74 13.45
C ALA A 216 -13.08 -6.60 14.76
N SER A 217 -12.85 -5.51 15.50
CA SER A 217 -13.58 -5.24 16.74
C SER A 217 -15.06 -4.95 16.47
N ASN A 218 -15.38 -4.14 15.45
CA ASN A 218 -16.77 -3.79 15.12
C ASN A 218 -17.55 -5.00 14.60
N THR A 219 -16.92 -5.90 13.85
CA THR A 219 -17.55 -7.15 13.40
C THR A 219 -18.07 -7.97 14.59
N ILE A 220 -17.29 -8.06 15.68
CA ILE A 220 -17.70 -8.74 16.90
C ILE A 220 -18.81 -7.99 17.63
N LEU A 221 -18.67 -6.65 17.72
CA LEU A 221 -19.67 -5.81 18.41
C LEU A 221 -21.01 -5.79 17.69
N ASP A 222 -20.99 -5.71 16.36
CA ASP A 222 -22.21 -5.69 15.55
C ASP A 222 -22.97 -7.02 15.67
N ALA A 223 -22.27 -8.15 15.67
CA ALA A 223 -22.89 -9.44 15.92
C ALA A 223 -23.55 -9.47 17.30
N LYS A 224 -22.86 -9.00 18.34
CA LYS A 224 -23.39 -8.91 19.70
C LYS A 224 -24.62 -8.01 19.77
N ASN A 225 -24.57 -6.83 19.13
CA ASN A 225 -25.68 -5.86 19.15
C ASN A 225 -26.92 -6.40 18.41
N LYS A 226 -26.71 -7.23 17.39
CA LYS A 226 -27.77 -7.90 16.62
C LYS A 226 -28.25 -9.21 17.27
N GLY A 227 -27.70 -9.60 18.41
CA GLY A 227 -28.02 -10.88 19.05
C GLY A 227 -27.59 -12.12 18.28
N LEU A 228 -26.61 -11.96 17.37
CA LEU A 228 -26.04 -13.06 16.58
C LEU A 228 -24.90 -13.76 17.34
N PRO A 229 -24.59 -15.00 17.01
CA PRO A 229 -23.42 -15.69 17.53
C PRO A 229 -22.14 -14.85 17.30
N LYS A 230 -21.19 -14.95 18.25
CA LYS A 230 -19.89 -14.28 18.09
C LYS A 230 -19.18 -14.85 16.87
N PRO A 231 -18.80 -14.01 15.89
CA PRO A 231 -18.12 -14.52 14.71
C PRO A 231 -16.69 -14.99 15.04
N GLU A 232 -16.26 -16.04 14.38
CA GLU A 232 -14.89 -16.50 14.42
C GLU A 232 -14.07 -15.67 13.44
N ILE A 233 -12.96 -15.10 13.93
CA ILE A 233 -12.09 -14.21 13.13
C ILE A 233 -10.65 -14.70 13.18
N CYS A 234 -9.94 -14.55 12.05
CA CYS A 234 -8.50 -14.69 11.92
C CYS A 234 -7.89 -13.31 11.61
N ILE A 235 -6.81 -12.96 12.25
CA ILE A 235 -6.04 -11.74 11.97
C ILE A 235 -4.66 -12.17 11.49
N LEU A 236 -4.30 -11.74 10.29
CA LEU A 236 -3.03 -12.04 9.63
C LEU A 236 -2.27 -10.74 9.35
N THR A 237 -0.98 -10.69 9.63
CA THR A 237 -0.10 -9.60 9.19
C THR A 237 0.98 -10.08 8.26
N ILE A 238 1.18 -9.34 7.17
CA ILE A 238 2.33 -9.44 6.27
C ILE A 238 3.31 -8.27 6.46
N ASP A 239 3.07 -7.38 7.44
CA ASP A 239 4.00 -6.30 7.83
C ASP A 239 5.04 -6.84 8.82
N THR A 240 5.95 -7.67 8.32
CA THR A 240 6.96 -8.35 9.16
C THR A 240 8.17 -7.48 9.47
N MET A 241 8.37 -6.39 8.73
CA MET A 241 9.52 -5.49 8.88
C MET A 241 9.36 -4.49 10.02
N ARG A 242 8.12 -4.16 10.43
CA ARG A 242 7.83 -3.11 11.42
C ARG A 242 7.44 -3.73 12.77
N VAL A 243 8.44 -3.99 13.61
CA VAL A 243 8.26 -4.61 14.96
C VAL A 243 7.16 -3.89 15.78
N GLY A 244 7.14 -2.56 15.78
CA GLY A 244 6.12 -1.80 16.53
C GLY A 244 4.69 -1.97 16.00
N ALA A 245 4.49 -2.19 14.69
CA ALA A 245 3.17 -2.47 14.11
C ALA A 245 2.68 -3.85 14.53
N GLN A 246 3.56 -4.83 14.55
CA GLN A 246 3.25 -6.19 15.01
C GLN A 246 2.84 -6.21 16.49
N GLU A 247 3.61 -5.54 17.36
CA GLU A 247 3.28 -5.43 18.79
C GLU A 247 1.92 -4.73 18.99
N GLN A 248 1.65 -3.67 18.22
CA GLN A 248 0.37 -2.97 18.28
C GLN A 248 -0.79 -3.89 17.89
N LEU A 249 -0.64 -4.62 16.77
CA LEU A 249 -1.69 -5.52 16.30
C LEU A 249 -1.88 -6.70 17.25
N SER A 250 -0.79 -7.25 17.80
CA SER A 250 -0.85 -8.33 18.83
C SER A 250 -1.64 -7.91 20.07
N LYS A 251 -1.42 -6.68 20.57
CA LYS A 251 -2.21 -6.14 21.69
C LYS A 251 -3.70 -6.07 21.38
N PHE A 252 -4.07 -5.70 20.14
CA PHE A 252 -5.48 -5.75 19.73
C PHE A 252 -5.99 -7.19 19.61
N GLY A 253 -5.18 -8.11 19.10
CA GLY A 253 -5.50 -9.53 19.08
C GLY A 253 -5.80 -10.06 20.49
N ASP A 254 -4.95 -9.77 21.46
CA ASP A 254 -5.13 -10.14 22.86
C ASP A 254 -6.45 -9.64 23.44
N ILE A 255 -6.81 -8.36 23.16
CA ILE A 255 -8.08 -7.77 23.60
C ILE A 255 -9.28 -8.50 22.97
N LEU A 256 -9.16 -8.95 21.73
CA LEU A 256 -10.21 -9.69 21.04
C LEU A 256 -10.24 -11.19 21.39
N GLY A 257 -9.22 -11.67 22.13
CA GLY A 257 -9.02 -13.08 22.45
C GLY A 257 -8.64 -13.91 21.22
N LYS A 258 -7.88 -13.30 20.27
CA LYS A 258 -7.44 -13.92 19.02
C LYS A 258 -5.93 -13.70 18.82
N SER A 259 -5.23 -14.76 18.44
CA SER A 259 -3.83 -14.66 18.07
C SER A 259 -3.68 -13.96 16.71
N VAL A 260 -2.62 -13.15 16.58
CA VAL A 260 -2.24 -12.57 15.30
C VAL A 260 -1.22 -13.48 14.64
N LEU A 261 -1.57 -13.97 13.46
CA LEU A 261 -0.71 -14.82 12.65
C LEU A 261 0.23 -13.92 11.79
N LYS A 262 1.38 -14.47 11.45
CA LYS A 262 2.37 -13.79 10.59
C LYS A 262 2.61 -14.61 9.35
N ALA A 263 2.74 -13.94 8.21
CA ALA A 263 3.18 -14.54 6.97
C ALA A 263 4.35 -13.75 6.39
N GLU A 264 5.39 -14.44 5.98
CA GLU A 264 6.61 -13.87 5.40
C GLU A 264 6.76 -14.24 3.92
N SER A 265 5.93 -15.17 3.45
CA SER A 265 5.93 -15.66 2.07
C SER A 265 4.50 -15.85 1.54
N VAL A 266 4.37 -16.00 0.22
CA VAL A 266 3.12 -16.38 -0.46
C VAL A 266 2.59 -17.71 0.06
N GLU A 267 3.51 -18.65 0.30
CA GLU A 267 3.22 -19.98 0.82
C GLU A 267 2.62 -19.91 2.22
N ASP A 268 3.15 -19.04 3.09
CA ASP A 268 2.60 -18.85 4.44
C ASP A 268 1.17 -18.30 4.37
N VAL A 269 0.93 -17.28 3.52
CA VAL A 269 -0.42 -16.73 3.31
C VAL A 269 -1.37 -17.80 2.83
N ARG A 270 -0.94 -18.63 1.86
CA ARG A 270 -1.75 -19.73 1.32
C ARG A 270 -2.04 -20.78 2.38
N GLN A 271 -1.03 -21.21 3.11
CA GLN A 271 -1.18 -22.21 4.16
C GLN A 271 -2.15 -21.75 5.26
N ILE A 272 -1.97 -20.51 5.75
CA ILE A 272 -2.86 -19.94 6.75
C ILE A 272 -4.30 -19.83 6.21
N TYR A 273 -4.47 -19.37 4.97
CA TYR A 273 -5.80 -19.28 4.36
C TYR A 273 -6.47 -20.66 4.26
N GLU A 274 -5.76 -21.69 3.77
CA GLU A 274 -6.31 -23.05 3.65
C GLU A 274 -6.65 -23.66 5.01
N GLU A 275 -5.85 -23.39 6.05
CA GLU A 275 -6.09 -23.87 7.42
C GLU A 275 -7.33 -23.23 8.05
N TYR A 276 -7.55 -21.92 7.80
CA TYR A 276 -8.60 -21.17 8.51
C TYR A 276 -9.90 -21.00 7.74
N LYS A 277 -9.90 -21.10 6.40
CA LYS A 277 -11.06 -20.78 5.55
C LYS A 277 -12.36 -21.52 5.91
N GLU A 278 -12.29 -22.75 6.45
CA GLU A 278 -13.46 -23.54 6.84
C GLU A 278 -13.86 -23.34 8.32
N HIS A 279 -13.05 -22.58 9.07
CA HIS A 279 -13.19 -22.45 10.52
C HIS A 279 -13.49 -21.04 11.00
N VAL A 280 -13.41 -20.04 10.11
CA VAL A 280 -13.65 -18.64 10.47
C VAL A 280 -14.65 -17.97 9.54
N ASP A 281 -15.34 -16.97 10.08
CA ASP A 281 -16.28 -16.15 9.31
C ASP A 281 -15.55 -15.00 8.60
N TYR A 282 -14.44 -14.52 9.19
CA TYR A 282 -13.68 -13.36 8.70
C TYR A 282 -12.19 -13.58 8.78
N ILE A 283 -11.47 -13.10 7.75
CA ILE A 283 -10.01 -13.01 7.75
C ILE A 283 -9.64 -11.55 7.50
N PHE A 284 -8.88 -10.95 8.43
CA PHE A 284 -8.39 -9.59 8.32
C PHE A 284 -6.88 -9.61 8.05
N ILE A 285 -6.44 -9.04 6.93
CA ILE A 285 -5.04 -9.03 6.53
C ILE A 285 -4.50 -7.60 6.59
N ASP A 286 -3.55 -7.39 7.52
CA ASP A 286 -2.77 -6.15 7.64
C ASP A 286 -1.54 -6.20 6.75
N THR A 287 -1.29 -5.13 6.00
CA THR A 287 -0.20 -5.08 5.03
C THR A 287 0.85 -4.04 5.38
N SER A 288 2.06 -4.24 4.90
CA SER A 288 3.13 -3.24 4.94
C SER A 288 2.70 -1.95 4.21
N GLY A 289 3.22 -0.82 4.66
CA GLY A 289 3.02 0.46 3.98
C GLY A 289 4.26 0.86 3.22
N TYR A 290 4.13 1.09 1.93
CA TYR A 290 5.22 1.56 1.08
C TYR A 290 4.91 2.94 0.50
N SER A 291 5.96 3.70 0.18
CA SER A 291 5.79 4.93 -0.59
C SER A 291 5.08 4.63 -1.91
N PRO A 292 4.16 5.48 -2.39
CA PRO A 292 3.56 5.29 -3.71
C PRO A 292 4.57 5.17 -4.84
N ASN A 293 5.76 5.76 -4.69
CA ASN A 293 6.83 5.71 -5.69
C ASN A 293 7.68 4.43 -5.62
N ASP A 294 7.44 3.56 -4.65
CA ASP A 294 8.16 2.30 -4.47
C ASP A 294 7.43 1.14 -5.16
N SER A 295 7.47 1.15 -6.48
CA SER A 295 6.77 0.15 -7.31
C SER A 295 7.29 -1.28 -7.09
N THR A 296 8.55 -1.44 -6.68
CA THR A 296 9.16 -2.76 -6.45
C THR A 296 8.50 -3.45 -5.26
N HIS A 297 8.51 -2.81 -4.09
CA HIS A 297 7.91 -3.40 -2.89
C HIS A 297 6.38 -3.49 -2.98
N ILE A 298 5.72 -2.54 -3.69
CA ILE A 298 4.29 -2.63 -3.98
C ILE A 298 3.98 -3.88 -4.80
N SER A 299 4.79 -4.17 -5.83
CA SER A 299 4.62 -5.37 -6.65
C SER A 299 4.91 -6.66 -5.87
N GLU A 300 5.94 -6.67 -5.03
CA GLU A 300 6.25 -7.79 -4.15
C GLU A 300 5.10 -8.08 -3.17
N MET A 301 4.55 -7.04 -2.55
CA MET A 301 3.39 -7.16 -1.66
C MET A 301 2.17 -7.69 -2.41
N LYS A 302 1.92 -7.21 -3.66
CA LYS A 302 0.85 -7.75 -4.48
C LYS A 302 1.03 -9.24 -4.75
N ASN A 303 2.23 -9.65 -5.15
CA ASN A 303 2.52 -11.06 -5.40
C ASN A 303 2.33 -11.92 -4.14
N MET A 304 2.66 -11.38 -2.96
CA MET A 304 2.47 -12.05 -1.68
C MET A 304 0.98 -12.29 -1.37
N LEU A 305 0.12 -11.41 -1.83
CA LEU A 305 -1.34 -11.50 -1.67
C LEU A 305 -2.06 -12.21 -2.84
N ASP A 306 -1.31 -12.66 -3.85
CA ASP A 306 -1.87 -13.36 -5.02
C ASP A 306 -2.17 -14.83 -4.70
N VAL A 307 -3.06 -15.00 -3.73
CA VAL A 307 -3.64 -16.27 -3.31
C VAL A 307 -5.13 -16.22 -3.67
N ASN A 308 -5.69 -17.32 -4.14
CA ASN A 308 -7.09 -17.40 -4.57
C ASN A 308 -8.08 -17.29 -3.39
N MET A 309 -8.13 -16.12 -2.75
CA MET A 309 -8.95 -15.86 -1.55
C MET A 309 -10.22 -15.06 -1.85
N ASN A 310 -10.38 -14.53 -3.06
CA ASN A 310 -11.45 -13.59 -3.44
C ASN A 310 -11.67 -12.47 -2.39
N PRO A 311 -10.64 -11.68 -2.05
CA PRO A 311 -10.69 -10.71 -0.97
C PRO A 311 -11.44 -9.44 -1.36
N ASP A 312 -11.98 -8.73 -0.36
CA ASP A 312 -12.31 -7.32 -0.46
C ASP A 312 -11.06 -6.49 -0.13
N VAL A 313 -10.50 -5.87 -1.15
CA VAL A 313 -9.32 -5.01 -1.00
C VAL A 313 -9.74 -3.56 -0.86
N TYR A 314 -9.27 -2.91 0.19
CA TYR A 314 -9.52 -1.50 0.48
C TYR A 314 -8.24 -0.69 0.39
N LEU A 315 -8.29 0.45 -0.31
CA LEU A 315 -7.20 1.41 -0.30
C LEU A 315 -7.41 2.41 0.85
N SER A 316 -6.48 2.46 1.80
CA SER A 316 -6.50 3.44 2.89
C SER A 316 -5.70 4.69 2.52
N VAL A 317 -6.32 5.86 2.67
CA VAL A 317 -5.70 7.18 2.45
C VAL A 317 -6.04 8.13 3.60
N THR A 318 -5.23 9.17 3.81
CA THR A 318 -5.55 10.18 4.84
C THR A 318 -6.32 11.35 4.25
N ALA A 319 -7.25 11.91 5.03
CA ALA A 319 -8.04 13.06 4.63
C ALA A 319 -7.18 14.30 4.29
N THR A 320 -6.01 14.43 4.91
CA THR A 320 -5.09 15.55 4.75
C THR A 320 -4.13 15.42 3.55
N THR A 321 -4.28 14.36 2.73
CA THR A 321 -3.41 14.15 1.57
C THR A 321 -3.76 15.12 0.44
N LYS A 322 -2.76 15.77 -0.16
CA LYS A 322 -2.96 16.67 -1.31
C LYS A 322 -3.53 15.91 -2.51
N ALA A 323 -4.34 16.58 -3.32
CA ALA A 323 -4.96 15.95 -4.50
C ALA A 323 -3.96 15.29 -5.46
N SER A 324 -2.81 15.93 -5.75
CA SER A 324 -1.75 15.34 -6.58
C SER A 324 -1.16 14.07 -6.01
N ASP A 325 -0.97 14.02 -4.69
CA ASP A 325 -0.42 12.85 -4.01
C ASP A 325 -1.47 11.73 -3.93
N LEU A 326 -2.74 12.07 -3.73
CA LEU A 326 -3.86 11.13 -3.82
C LEU A 326 -3.92 10.47 -5.21
N GLN A 327 -3.82 11.24 -6.29
CA GLN A 327 -3.80 10.72 -7.66
C GLN A 327 -2.66 9.71 -7.86
N ASN A 328 -1.47 10.00 -7.32
CA ASN A 328 -0.32 9.09 -7.35
C ASN A 328 -0.59 7.81 -6.54
N ILE A 329 -1.16 7.93 -5.35
CA ILE A 329 -1.52 6.79 -4.51
C ILE A 329 -2.53 5.89 -5.26
N PHE A 330 -3.61 6.47 -5.78
CA PHE A 330 -4.64 5.73 -6.50
C PHE A 330 -4.05 4.96 -7.68
N ARG A 331 -3.19 5.60 -8.49
CA ARG A 331 -2.54 4.99 -9.66
C ARG A 331 -1.61 3.84 -9.27
N ASN A 332 -0.74 4.05 -8.28
CA ASN A 332 0.30 3.09 -7.95
C ASN A 332 -0.22 1.88 -7.14
N TYR A 333 -1.38 2.03 -6.49
CA TYR A 333 -2.07 0.93 -5.82
C TYR A 333 -3.16 0.26 -6.68
N GLU A 334 -3.43 0.75 -7.89
CA GLU A 334 -4.40 0.12 -8.82
C GLU A 334 -4.14 -1.37 -9.10
N PRO A 335 -2.87 -1.88 -9.15
CA PRO A 335 -2.60 -3.30 -9.32
C PRO A 335 -3.24 -4.22 -8.28
N PHE A 336 -3.62 -3.71 -7.10
CA PHE A 336 -4.36 -4.47 -6.10
C PHE A 336 -5.84 -4.65 -6.43
N ALA A 337 -6.34 -4.01 -7.47
CA ALA A 337 -7.75 -4.01 -7.86
C ALA A 337 -8.68 -3.69 -6.67
N TYR A 338 -8.28 -2.69 -5.84
CA TYR A 338 -9.06 -2.30 -4.68
C TYR A 338 -10.46 -1.81 -5.10
N GLU A 339 -11.46 -2.20 -4.33
CA GLU A 339 -12.85 -1.95 -4.65
C GLU A 339 -13.32 -0.59 -4.20
N SER A 340 -12.82 -0.16 -3.06
CA SER A 340 -13.22 1.09 -2.46
C SER A 340 -12.14 1.66 -1.54
N VAL A 341 -12.37 2.86 -1.06
CA VAL A 341 -11.43 3.66 -0.30
C VAL A 341 -11.88 3.78 1.15
N ILE A 342 -10.94 3.68 2.08
CA ILE A 342 -11.13 4.04 3.49
C ILE A 342 -10.41 5.37 3.72
N ILE A 343 -11.15 6.38 4.16
CA ILE A 343 -10.60 7.69 4.48
C ILE A 343 -10.29 7.75 5.98
N THR A 344 -9.04 7.98 6.31
CA THR A 344 -8.57 8.05 7.69
C THR A 344 -8.16 9.47 8.08
N LYS A 345 -8.00 9.69 9.39
CA LYS A 345 -7.58 10.99 9.97
C LYS A 345 -8.52 12.13 9.58
N CYS A 346 -9.81 11.82 9.52
CA CYS A 346 -10.83 12.83 9.24
C CYS A 346 -10.99 13.85 10.38
N ASP A 347 -10.41 13.59 11.54
CA ASP A 347 -10.29 14.51 12.67
C ASP A 347 -9.19 15.56 12.50
N GLU A 348 -8.31 15.41 11.51
CA GLU A 348 -7.20 16.33 11.25
C GLU A 348 -7.56 17.45 10.24
N THR A 349 -8.69 17.35 9.51
CA THR A 349 -9.13 18.36 8.55
C THR A 349 -10.65 18.50 8.51
N LYS A 350 -11.12 19.64 8.00
CA LYS A 350 -12.54 19.89 7.71
C LYS A 350 -12.82 19.95 6.20
N GLN A 351 -11.79 20.06 5.37
CA GLN A 351 -11.90 20.13 3.93
C GLN A 351 -11.76 18.73 3.32
N TYR A 352 -12.69 18.35 2.46
CA TYR A 352 -12.72 17.06 1.78
C TYR A 352 -12.77 17.19 0.25
N GLY A 353 -12.72 18.40 -0.29
CA GLY A 353 -12.83 18.65 -1.73
C GLY A 353 -11.70 18.00 -2.54
N ASN A 354 -10.49 17.94 -2.00
CA ASN A 354 -9.36 17.22 -2.57
C ASN A 354 -9.68 15.73 -2.79
N ILE A 355 -10.25 15.07 -1.76
CA ILE A 355 -10.61 13.64 -1.82
C ILE A 355 -11.81 13.44 -2.74
N ILE A 356 -12.87 14.24 -2.59
CA ILE A 356 -14.08 14.14 -3.42
C ILE A 356 -13.72 14.28 -4.89
N SER A 357 -12.88 15.27 -5.23
CA SER A 357 -12.41 15.49 -6.60
C SER A 357 -11.69 14.29 -7.18
N VAL A 358 -10.77 13.69 -6.42
CA VAL A 358 -9.98 12.53 -6.90
C VAL A 358 -10.84 11.27 -6.98
N LEU A 359 -11.74 11.04 -6.02
CA LEU A 359 -12.69 9.93 -6.06
C LEU A 359 -13.59 10.01 -7.31
N TRP A 360 -14.11 11.22 -7.59
CA TRP A 360 -14.90 11.49 -8.78
C TRP A 360 -14.12 11.21 -10.07
N ASP A 361 -12.88 11.75 -10.19
CA ASP A 361 -12.00 11.56 -11.36
C ASP A 361 -11.67 10.07 -11.58
N LYS A 362 -11.47 9.31 -10.53
CA LYS A 362 -11.09 7.88 -10.59
C LYS A 362 -12.28 6.92 -10.54
N HIS A 363 -13.50 7.43 -10.44
CA HIS A 363 -14.73 6.63 -10.30
C HIS A 363 -14.63 5.59 -9.18
N LYS A 364 -14.07 6.01 -8.03
CA LYS A 364 -13.90 5.13 -6.86
C LYS A 364 -14.92 5.48 -5.77
N SER A 365 -15.40 4.44 -5.10
CA SER A 365 -16.33 4.58 -3.97
C SER A 365 -15.61 4.64 -2.63
N VAL A 366 -16.29 5.17 -1.62
CA VAL A 366 -15.83 5.21 -0.22
C VAL A 366 -16.61 4.18 0.59
N SER A 367 -15.90 3.40 1.43
CA SER A 367 -16.53 2.42 2.32
C SER A 367 -16.64 2.92 3.74
N TYR A 368 -15.54 3.41 4.29
CA TYR A 368 -15.43 3.79 5.69
C TYR A 368 -14.71 5.11 5.87
N ILE A 369 -15.07 5.79 6.96
CA ILE A 369 -14.42 7.00 7.47
C ILE A 369 -13.88 6.72 8.86
N CYS A 370 -12.60 7.12 9.11
CA CYS A 370 -11.99 7.06 10.43
C CYS A 370 -11.66 8.47 10.92
N ASP A 371 -12.18 8.85 12.08
CA ASP A 371 -12.10 10.18 12.68
C ASP A 371 -11.41 10.20 14.05
N GLY A 372 -10.39 9.39 14.23
CA GLY A 372 -9.60 9.37 15.44
C GLY A 372 -8.94 8.01 15.71
N GLN A 373 -8.28 7.89 16.85
CA GLN A 373 -7.43 6.74 17.17
C GLN A 373 -8.11 5.64 18.03
N ARG A 374 -9.29 5.91 18.56
CA ARG A 374 -9.95 4.98 19.51
C ARG A 374 -10.51 3.76 18.77
N VAL A 375 -10.08 2.58 19.19
CA VAL A 375 -10.63 1.29 18.76
C VAL A 375 -11.69 0.87 19.78
N PRO A 376 -12.86 0.45 19.36
CA PRO A 376 -13.39 0.32 17.99
C PRO A 376 -14.12 1.57 17.46
N ARG A 377 -14.24 2.64 18.25
CA ARG A 377 -15.25 3.70 18.09
C ARG A 377 -15.06 4.61 16.87
N ASN A 378 -13.82 4.96 16.54
CA ASN A 378 -13.55 5.97 15.52
C ASN A 378 -13.45 5.39 14.09
N ILE A 379 -14.45 4.61 13.70
CA ILE A 379 -14.70 4.14 12.33
C ILE A 379 -16.19 3.97 12.14
N ARG A 380 -16.68 4.35 10.98
CA ARG A 380 -18.09 4.19 10.58
C ARG A 380 -18.19 4.00 9.06
N PRO A 381 -19.28 3.42 8.56
CA PRO A 381 -19.59 3.45 7.14
C PRO A 381 -19.63 4.89 6.62
N ALA A 382 -19.12 5.11 5.42
CA ALA A 382 -19.15 6.41 4.78
C ALA A 382 -20.59 6.79 4.41
N ASN A 383 -20.92 8.08 4.52
CA ASN A 383 -22.22 8.63 4.18
C ASN A 383 -22.04 9.97 3.46
N VAL A 384 -22.77 10.17 2.36
CA VAL A 384 -22.72 11.41 1.55
C VAL A 384 -23.04 12.64 2.39
N ILE A 385 -24.05 12.55 3.26
CA ILE A 385 -24.51 13.67 4.09
C ILE A 385 -23.40 14.22 4.99
N GLU A 386 -22.51 13.34 5.46
CA GLU A 386 -21.40 13.73 6.31
C GLU A 386 -20.38 14.61 5.56
N PHE A 387 -20.09 14.30 4.32
CA PHE A 387 -19.23 15.13 3.47
C PHE A 387 -19.88 16.48 3.19
N LEU A 388 -21.18 16.49 2.87
CA LEU A 388 -21.91 17.72 2.57
C LEU A 388 -22.03 18.65 3.78
N LYS A 389 -22.24 18.11 4.99
CA LYS A 389 -22.30 18.88 6.24
C LYS A 389 -20.99 19.60 6.59
N ASN A 390 -19.86 19.18 6.00
CA ASN A 390 -18.53 19.76 6.21
C ASN A 390 -18.13 20.79 5.12
N LEU A 391 -19.02 21.12 4.17
CA LEU A 391 -18.74 22.12 3.14
C LEU A 391 -18.72 23.52 3.78
N SER A 392 -17.52 24.09 3.93
CA SER A 392 -17.31 25.40 4.53
C SER A 392 -17.84 26.51 3.64
N GLY A 393 -18.63 27.43 4.19
CA GLY A 393 -19.16 28.59 3.47
C GLY A 393 -20.41 28.35 2.63
N PHE A 394 -20.77 27.08 2.37
CA PHE A 394 -22.02 26.73 1.72
C PHE A 394 -23.19 26.75 2.72
N ASP A 395 -24.35 27.26 2.28
CA ASP A 395 -25.60 27.17 3.02
C ASP A 395 -26.28 25.81 2.76
N VAL A 396 -25.89 24.79 3.55
CA VAL A 396 -26.35 23.42 3.37
C VAL A 396 -27.68 23.20 4.07
N ASP A 397 -28.75 23.06 3.31
CA ASP A 397 -30.06 22.66 3.83
C ASP A 397 -30.04 21.20 4.27
N ARG A 398 -30.02 20.99 5.59
CA ARG A 398 -29.91 19.65 6.19
C ARG A 398 -31.11 18.77 5.87
N ILE A 399 -32.31 19.32 5.85
CA ILE A 399 -33.53 18.57 5.57
C ILE A 399 -33.47 18.07 4.11
N HIS A 400 -33.14 18.97 3.20
CA HIS A 400 -33.01 18.63 1.78
C HIS A 400 -32.01 17.54 1.52
N ILE A 401 -30.79 17.63 2.08
CA ILE A 401 -29.74 16.59 1.85
C ILE A 401 -30.08 15.27 2.54
N GLU A 402 -30.79 15.28 3.68
CA GLU A 402 -31.27 14.06 4.34
C GLU A 402 -32.38 13.38 3.53
N ASP A 403 -33.29 14.15 2.92
CA ASP A 403 -34.32 13.60 2.03
C ASP A 403 -33.74 13.03 0.72
N LYS A 404 -32.70 13.66 0.16
CA LYS A 404 -32.13 13.30 -1.13
C LYS A 404 -31.11 12.17 -0.99
N PHE A 405 -30.25 12.18 0.02
CA PHE A 405 -29.11 11.29 0.18
C PHE A 405 -29.20 10.35 1.40
N GLY A 406 -30.26 10.46 2.20
CA GLY A 406 -30.48 9.57 3.35
C GLY A 406 -30.70 8.12 2.90
N GLU A 407 -30.27 7.17 3.73
CA GLU A 407 -30.56 5.75 3.51
C GLU A 407 -32.08 5.53 3.56
N LYS A 408 -32.63 4.98 2.47
CA LYS A 408 -34.05 4.58 2.40
C LYS A 408 -34.24 3.20 2.97
#